data_c693e187f4914a88286a4fffa44d1e40
#
_entry.id   c693e187f4914a88286a4fffa44d1e40
#
_cell.length_a   1.000
_cell.length_b   1.000
_cell.length_c   1.000
_cell.angle_alpha   90.00
_cell.angle_beta   90.00
_cell.angle_gamma   90.00
#
_symmetry.space_group_name_H-M   'P 1'
#
loop_
_entity.id
_entity.type
_entity.pdbx_description
1 polymer ?
#
loop_
_entity_poly.entity_id
_entity_poly.type
_entity_poly.pdbx_seq_one_letter_code
_entity_poly.pdbx_strand_id
1 'polypeptide(L)'
;GYPLVTLYGPTPVNQFGDHFAPIFYLLTPLALLFDDARALLVVQTLLLASGVAPVYLLARSQLASPALALALAAAYLLFPALHGVNTFDFHEIALAVPLLLWSLYFLERDRFLLFGLFLALAFFTKEEVALTGVAIGLYILWVQRQPRRGAWVMALSAAYFVLVTAVFMPALGGGADVGRFEGLAVDGFGGFAGVAITLFTNPVYTFGYVFLDADKLLFLAQLLLPLLGIPLLAGAGPWIVALPGFATLLLSSYRPQYLLDTHYSAIVIPSLFFLAALGLARVEQRRRSAALPLAVALLTASLAMNWQYGWLGGKLFQGLPRPSQHQRAIAALIDAIPPDASVSTLSRIVPHLASREQVYLYPTVNDADYILFDAALDGDFFPLISRDPRGEAIERLLPLVAGGDYGLLAGQDGVLLLQRGADPANNPQALAALGSVAYDAVDLGGAPGMQAVDDPAAASGQTRLSPALAAPPAEPLAVVAGPYATVIPGRYRVDFRLKLADAPATDQLAAIIDIFSYAAGGQVVQHGISAAEFAARDAAASGEPYHTFSLEFQTDRLLNDVEFRVLHTGLGALAVDRVALVYLGAVGE
;
A
#
# COMPACT_ATOMS: atom_id res chain seq x y z
N GLY A 1 -10.90 15.48 26.04
CA GLY A 1 -10.22 15.07 24.84
C GLY A 1 -9.18 14.04 25.13
N TYR A 2 -9.31 12.91 24.51
CA TYR A 2 -8.33 11.84 24.63
C TYR A 2 -7.05 12.24 23.93
N PRO A 3 -5.87 11.94 24.48
CA PRO A 3 -4.64 12.05 23.73
C PRO A 3 -4.72 11.12 22.53
N LEU A 4 -4.40 11.61 21.36
CA LEU A 4 -4.19 10.79 20.17
C LEU A 4 -3.02 9.85 20.50
N VAL A 5 -3.28 8.54 20.51
CA VAL A 5 -2.27 7.56 20.88
C VAL A 5 -1.97 6.74 19.63
N THR A 6 -0.70 6.73 19.21
CA THR A 6 -0.25 5.79 18.20
C THR A 6 -0.06 4.42 18.84
N LEU A 7 -0.36 3.37 18.08
CA LEU A 7 -0.30 1.98 18.55
C LEU A 7 1.08 1.34 18.26
N TYR A 8 2.05 2.12 17.80
CA TYR A 8 3.37 1.62 17.41
C TYR A 8 4.24 1.33 18.62
N GLY A 9 4.55 0.06 18.82
CA GLY A 9 5.43 -0.41 19.88
C GLY A 9 4.76 -0.67 21.24
N PRO A 10 5.53 -1.15 22.23
CA PRO A 10 4.99 -1.59 23.53
C PRO A 10 4.51 -0.45 24.42
N THR A 11 4.97 0.78 24.17
CA THR A 11 4.53 1.98 24.90
C THR A 11 3.76 2.89 23.95
N PRO A 12 2.49 3.21 24.27
CA PRO A 12 1.71 4.16 23.48
C PRO A 12 2.43 5.51 23.40
N VAL A 13 2.54 6.07 22.21
CA VAL A 13 3.08 7.40 21.95
C VAL A 13 1.93 8.29 21.50
N ASN A 14 1.95 9.57 21.87
CA ASN A 14 0.98 10.52 21.33
C ASN A 14 1.22 10.68 19.83
N GLN A 15 0.14 10.56 19.01
CA GLN A 15 0.23 10.66 17.55
C GLN A 15 0.93 11.96 17.09
N PHE A 16 0.74 13.06 17.80
CA PHE A 16 1.43 14.33 17.48
C PHE A 16 2.91 14.33 17.87
N GLY A 17 3.35 13.35 18.64
CA GLY A 17 4.77 13.10 18.88
C GLY A 17 5.43 12.36 17.71
N ASP A 18 4.68 11.53 16.99
CA ASP A 18 5.14 10.80 15.81
C ASP A 18 5.01 11.67 14.54
N HIS A 19 3.79 12.14 14.24
CA HIS A 19 3.50 13.08 13.16
C HIS A 19 2.63 14.23 13.64
N PHE A 20 3.16 15.46 13.56
CA PHE A 20 2.43 16.64 14.03
C PHE A 20 1.40 17.10 13.00
N ALA A 21 0.20 16.57 13.09
CA ALA A 21 -0.89 16.75 12.13
C ALA A 21 -2.15 17.38 12.74
N PRO A 22 -2.14 18.68 13.16
CA PRO A 22 -3.32 19.35 13.73
C PRO A 22 -4.54 19.38 12.82
N ILE A 23 -4.38 19.09 11.53
CA ILE A 23 -5.48 18.98 10.56
C ILE A 23 -6.54 17.95 11.00
N PHE A 24 -6.19 16.94 11.81
CA PHE A 24 -7.11 15.98 12.35
C PHE A 24 -8.23 16.62 13.18
N TYR A 25 -7.98 17.74 13.85
CA TYR A 25 -9.04 18.46 14.55
C TYR A 25 -10.14 18.98 13.63
N LEU A 26 -9.79 19.31 12.37
CA LEU A 26 -10.77 19.74 11.37
C LEU A 26 -11.56 18.54 10.81
N LEU A 27 -11.02 17.33 10.92
CA LEU A 27 -11.68 16.08 10.50
C LEU A 27 -12.51 15.44 11.63
N THR A 28 -12.34 15.87 12.88
CA THR A 28 -13.08 15.33 14.02
C THR A 28 -14.60 15.32 13.83
N PRO A 29 -15.26 16.37 13.28
CA PRO A 29 -16.69 16.34 13.04
C PRO A 29 -17.13 15.21 12.11
N LEU A 30 -16.28 14.83 11.14
CA LEU A 30 -16.56 13.71 10.25
C LEU A 30 -16.56 12.37 10.99
N ALA A 31 -15.57 12.14 11.88
CA ALA A 31 -15.49 10.95 12.70
C ALA A 31 -16.64 10.85 13.71
N LEU A 32 -17.19 11.99 14.17
CA LEU A 32 -18.37 12.02 15.03
C LEU A 32 -19.68 11.72 14.29
N LEU A 33 -19.73 12.01 12.98
CA LEU A 33 -20.92 11.78 12.16
C LEU A 33 -20.94 10.38 11.52
N PHE A 34 -19.77 9.83 11.26
CA PHE A 34 -19.58 8.56 10.58
C PHE A 34 -18.58 7.71 11.38
N ASP A 35 -19.10 6.72 12.09
CA ASP A 35 -18.28 5.73 12.82
C ASP A 35 -17.72 4.66 11.86
N ASP A 36 -16.98 5.11 10.85
CA ASP A 36 -16.42 4.25 9.83
C ASP A 36 -15.14 4.89 9.25
N ALA A 37 -14.02 4.20 9.35
CA ALA A 37 -12.73 4.65 8.83
C ALA A 37 -12.77 4.96 7.31
N ARG A 38 -13.66 4.31 6.55
CA ARG A 38 -13.85 4.57 5.12
C ARG A 38 -14.27 6.01 4.82
N ALA A 39 -14.90 6.71 5.76
CA ALA A 39 -15.25 8.12 5.61
C ALA A 39 -14.01 8.99 5.37
N LEU A 40 -12.89 8.68 6.02
CA LEU A 40 -11.61 9.38 5.81
C LEU A 40 -11.05 9.13 4.41
N LEU A 41 -11.17 7.92 3.87
CA LEU A 41 -10.74 7.58 2.50
C LEU A 41 -11.58 8.34 1.45
N VAL A 42 -12.88 8.48 1.68
CA VAL A 42 -13.76 9.27 0.81
C VAL A 42 -13.35 10.74 0.83
N VAL A 43 -13.09 11.30 2.01
CA VAL A 43 -12.63 12.70 2.14
C VAL A 43 -11.28 12.89 1.49
N GLN A 44 -10.32 11.97 1.67
CA GLN A 44 -9.02 11.99 0.99
C GLN A 44 -9.21 12.06 -0.54
N THR A 45 -10.05 11.17 -1.08
CA THR A 45 -10.33 11.12 -2.52
C THR A 45 -10.93 12.43 -3.04
N LEU A 46 -11.94 12.97 -2.35
CA LEU A 46 -12.59 14.23 -2.75
C LEU A 46 -11.63 15.43 -2.67
N LEU A 47 -10.80 15.50 -1.63
CA LEU A 47 -9.83 16.57 -1.47
C LEU A 47 -8.71 16.47 -2.51
N LEU A 48 -8.16 15.30 -2.77
CA LEU A 48 -7.19 15.09 -3.84
C LEU A 48 -7.77 15.47 -5.20
N ALA A 49 -8.99 15.01 -5.53
CA ALA A 49 -9.66 15.35 -6.78
C ALA A 49 -9.92 16.87 -6.90
N SER A 50 -10.24 17.56 -5.78
CA SER A 50 -10.46 19.00 -5.75
C SER A 50 -9.25 19.82 -6.20
N GLY A 51 -8.03 19.26 -6.09
CA GLY A 51 -6.80 19.86 -6.58
C GLY A 51 -6.80 20.19 -8.08
N VAL A 52 -7.71 19.59 -8.84
CA VAL A 52 -7.93 19.93 -10.27
C VAL A 52 -8.29 21.40 -10.46
N ALA A 53 -9.03 21.99 -9.52
CA ALA A 53 -9.46 23.40 -9.62
C ALA A 53 -8.28 24.38 -9.53
N PRO A 54 -7.44 24.37 -8.50
CA PRO A 54 -6.26 25.23 -8.45
C PRO A 54 -5.28 24.95 -9.59
N VAL A 55 -5.09 23.70 -10.04
CA VAL A 55 -4.26 23.38 -11.23
C VAL A 55 -4.81 24.07 -12.49
N TYR A 56 -6.11 23.94 -12.74
CA TYR A 56 -6.73 24.63 -13.88
C TYR A 56 -6.59 26.15 -13.78
N LEU A 57 -6.94 26.73 -12.64
CA LEU A 57 -6.87 28.17 -12.43
C LEU A 57 -5.45 28.73 -12.51
N LEU A 58 -4.48 27.99 -11.97
CA LEU A 58 -3.05 28.33 -12.09
C LEU A 58 -2.63 28.29 -13.56
N ALA A 59 -2.94 27.21 -14.28
CA ALA A 59 -2.66 27.10 -15.70
C ALA A 59 -3.31 28.23 -16.50
N ARG A 60 -4.58 28.53 -16.24
CA ARG A 60 -5.28 29.64 -16.89
C ARG A 60 -4.69 31.02 -16.61
N SER A 61 -4.02 31.20 -15.48
CA SER A 61 -3.32 32.44 -15.17
C SER A 61 -2.01 32.61 -15.95
N GLN A 62 -1.42 31.52 -16.39
CA GLN A 62 -0.12 31.48 -17.08
C GLN A 62 -0.24 31.28 -18.61
N LEU A 63 -1.30 30.60 -19.07
CA LEU A 63 -1.50 30.17 -20.45
C LEU A 63 -2.57 31.00 -21.16
N ALA A 64 -2.33 31.35 -22.40
CA ALA A 64 -3.34 31.94 -23.28
C ALA A 64 -4.35 30.87 -23.77
N SER A 65 -3.87 29.63 -24.03
CA SER A 65 -4.71 28.52 -24.52
C SER A 65 -5.54 27.89 -23.41
N PRO A 66 -6.89 27.94 -23.47
CA PRO A 66 -7.74 27.18 -22.56
C PRO A 66 -7.58 25.66 -22.70
N ALA A 67 -7.26 25.19 -23.91
CA ALA A 67 -7.07 23.75 -24.19
C ALA A 67 -5.86 23.20 -23.44
N LEU A 68 -4.72 23.93 -23.39
CA LEU A 68 -3.56 23.53 -22.61
C LEU A 68 -3.86 23.52 -21.10
N ALA A 69 -4.59 24.53 -20.62
CA ALA A 69 -4.96 24.58 -19.21
C ALA A 69 -5.88 23.41 -18.82
N LEU A 70 -6.84 23.07 -19.68
CA LEU A 70 -7.71 21.92 -19.46
C LEU A 70 -6.94 20.60 -19.56
N ALA A 71 -6.01 20.50 -20.52
CA ALA A 71 -5.15 19.32 -20.64
C ALA A 71 -4.29 19.09 -19.40
N LEU A 72 -3.70 20.17 -18.81
CA LEU A 72 -2.93 20.04 -17.57
C LEU A 72 -3.82 19.64 -16.40
N ALA A 73 -5.04 20.19 -16.29
CA ALA A 73 -6.00 19.81 -15.27
C ALA A 73 -6.44 18.35 -15.39
N ALA A 74 -6.68 17.87 -16.62
CA ALA A 74 -6.98 16.46 -16.88
C ALA A 74 -5.78 15.56 -16.59
N ALA A 75 -4.56 16.00 -16.95
CA ALA A 75 -3.32 15.28 -16.61
C ALA A 75 -3.13 15.13 -15.10
N TYR A 76 -3.59 16.11 -14.29
CA TYR A 76 -3.59 16.00 -12.84
C TYR A 76 -4.48 14.84 -12.36
N LEU A 77 -5.71 14.75 -12.85
CA LEU A 77 -6.63 13.66 -12.48
C LEU A 77 -6.15 12.29 -13.00
N LEU A 78 -5.36 12.26 -14.08
CA LEU A 78 -4.80 11.06 -14.66
C LEU A 78 -3.40 10.72 -14.10
N PHE A 79 -2.87 11.53 -13.18
CA PHE A 79 -1.50 11.41 -12.71
C PHE A 79 -1.30 10.15 -11.86
N PRO A 80 -0.44 9.19 -12.28
CA PRO A 80 -0.30 7.92 -11.56
C PRO A 80 0.10 8.08 -10.09
N ALA A 81 0.99 9.03 -9.77
CA ALA A 81 1.38 9.30 -8.39
C ALA A 81 0.21 9.80 -7.53
N LEU A 82 -0.73 10.58 -8.09
CA LEU A 82 -1.95 10.98 -7.40
C LEU A 82 -2.84 9.77 -7.08
N HIS A 83 -2.90 8.81 -8.00
CA HIS A 83 -3.63 7.57 -7.80
C HIS A 83 -2.96 6.70 -6.73
N GLY A 84 -1.61 6.61 -6.70
CA GLY A 84 -0.88 5.92 -5.64
C GLY A 84 -1.18 6.50 -4.26
N VAL A 85 -1.11 7.83 -4.13
CA VAL A 85 -1.49 8.53 -2.88
C VAL A 85 -2.94 8.23 -2.47
N ASN A 86 -3.86 8.13 -3.43
CA ASN A 86 -5.28 7.90 -3.13
C ASN A 86 -5.62 6.45 -2.80
N THR A 87 -4.91 5.48 -3.38
CA THR A 87 -5.16 4.04 -3.13
C THR A 87 -4.44 3.50 -1.91
N PHE A 88 -3.44 4.24 -1.43
CA PHE A 88 -2.82 3.95 -0.15
C PHE A 88 -3.79 4.27 1.01
N ASP A 89 -3.48 3.79 2.21
CA ASP A 89 -4.27 4.10 3.41
C ASP A 89 -4.45 5.61 3.60
N PHE A 90 -5.42 6.01 4.45
CA PHE A 90 -5.58 7.43 4.78
C PHE A 90 -4.30 7.98 5.40
N HIS A 91 -3.76 9.03 4.77
CA HIS A 91 -2.61 9.77 5.29
C HIS A 91 -2.85 11.27 5.20
N GLU A 92 -2.57 11.95 6.31
CA GLU A 92 -2.76 13.39 6.46
C GLU A 92 -2.02 14.22 5.40
N ILE A 93 -0.85 13.75 4.95
CA ILE A 93 -0.05 14.43 3.91
C ILE A 93 -0.76 14.50 2.55
N ALA A 94 -1.68 13.58 2.27
CA ALA A 94 -2.49 13.64 1.05
C ALA A 94 -3.28 14.95 0.96
N LEU A 95 -3.72 15.48 2.11
CA LEU A 95 -4.45 16.74 2.20
C LEU A 95 -3.57 17.96 1.87
N ALA A 96 -2.25 17.85 2.00
CA ALA A 96 -1.33 18.90 1.62
C ALA A 96 -1.38 19.18 0.10
N VAL A 97 -1.70 18.19 -0.73
CA VAL A 97 -1.70 18.34 -2.19
C VAL A 97 -2.61 19.48 -2.65
N PRO A 98 -3.93 19.47 -2.41
CA PRO A 98 -4.80 20.57 -2.81
C PRO A 98 -4.48 21.86 -2.08
N LEU A 99 -4.08 21.81 -0.82
CA LEU A 99 -3.76 23.01 -0.02
C LEU A 99 -2.54 23.75 -0.57
N LEU A 100 -1.46 23.05 -0.89
CA LEU A 100 -0.28 23.65 -1.52
C LEU A 100 -0.59 24.14 -2.94
N LEU A 101 -1.41 23.45 -3.72
CA LEU A 101 -1.84 23.93 -5.04
C LEU A 101 -2.63 25.23 -4.95
N TRP A 102 -3.57 25.36 -4.00
CA TRP A 102 -4.27 26.62 -3.74
C TRP A 102 -3.32 27.71 -3.27
N SER A 103 -2.39 27.38 -2.37
CA SER A 103 -1.37 28.33 -1.91
C SER A 103 -0.56 28.88 -3.09
N LEU A 104 -0.01 28.02 -3.96
CA LEU A 104 0.76 28.42 -5.12
C LEU A 104 -0.08 29.25 -6.12
N TYR A 105 -1.35 28.87 -6.36
CA TYR A 105 -2.26 29.66 -7.18
C TYR A 105 -2.45 31.08 -6.64
N PHE A 106 -2.73 31.22 -5.33
CA PHE A 106 -2.94 32.54 -4.72
C PHE A 106 -1.65 33.36 -4.62
N LEU A 107 -0.49 32.70 -4.50
CA LEU A 107 0.80 33.36 -4.60
C LEU A 107 0.98 34.03 -5.98
N GLU A 108 0.74 33.29 -7.06
CA GLU A 108 0.84 33.79 -8.44
C GLU A 108 -0.23 34.85 -8.79
N ARG A 109 -1.31 34.93 -7.99
CA ARG A 109 -2.36 35.95 -8.11
C ARG A 109 -2.15 37.15 -7.20
N ASP A 110 -1.01 37.25 -6.49
CA ASP A 110 -0.70 38.27 -5.48
C ASP A 110 -1.79 38.39 -4.38
N ARG A 111 -2.50 37.31 -4.10
CA ARG A 111 -3.48 37.22 -3.01
C ARG A 111 -2.81 36.68 -1.74
N PHE A 112 -1.90 37.49 -1.19
CA PHE A 112 -0.95 37.04 -0.17
C PHE A 112 -1.62 36.51 1.12
N LEU A 113 -2.78 37.03 1.50
CA LEU A 113 -3.52 36.57 2.67
C LEU A 113 -4.06 35.12 2.47
N LEU A 114 -4.67 34.87 1.29
CA LEU A 114 -5.16 33.54 0.94
C LEU A 114 -4.00 32.55 0.74
N PHE A 115 -2.91 33.00 0.11
CA PHE A 115 -1.67 32.24 0.04
C PHE A 115 -1.21 31.76 1.43
N GLY A 116 -1.12 32.68 2.39
CA GLY A 116 -0.70 32.38 3.75
C GLY A 116 -1.67 31.44 4.49
N LEU A 117 -2.99 31.64 4.30
CA LEU A 117 -4.01 30.76 4.88
C LEU A 117 -3.86 29.31 4.41
N PHE A 118 -3.77 29.10 3.08
CA PHE A 118 -3.65 27.76 2.54
C PHE A 118 -2.30 27.11 2.83
N LEU A 119 -1.22 27.90 2.90
CA LEU A 119 0.08 27.43 3.33
C LEU A 119 0.08 26.98 4.80
N ALA A 120 -0.54 27.75 5.68
CA ALA A 120 -0.67 27.40 7.09
C ALA A 120 -1.52 26.11 7.29
N LEU A 121 -2.62 25.97 6.55
CA LEU A 121 -3.42 24.74 6.55
C LEU A 121 -2.60 23.55 6.04
N ALA A 122 -1.75 23.75 5.03
CA ALA A 122 -0.86 22.70 4.55
C ALA A 122 0.16 22.28 5.62
N PHE A 123 0.72 23.20 6.41
CA PHE A 123 1.62 22.85 7.52
C PHE A 123 0.94 22.01 8.60
N PHE A 124 -0.37 22.17 8.77
CA PHE A 124 -1.14 21.37 9.73
C PHE A 124 -1.37 19.92 9.29
N THR A 125 -0.99 19.56 8.07
CA THR A 125 -1.07 18.16 7.61
C THR A 125 0.12 17.35 8.10
N LYS A 126 1.34 17.89 8.00
CA LYS A 126 2.57 17.21 8.44
C LYS A 126 3.69 18.22 8.63
N GLU A 127 4.55 17.98 9.62
CA GLU A 127 5.67 18.86 9.98
C GLU A 127 6.63 19.18 8.82
N GLU A 128 6.93 18.17 7.99
CA GLU A 128 7.87 18.31 6.87
C GLU A 128 7.38 19.24 5.74
N VAL A 129 6.07 19.48 5.65
CA VAL A 129 5.49 20.39 4.65
C VAL A 129 6.00 21.84 4.86
N ALA A 130 6.39 22.19 6.08
CA ALA A 130 6.97 23.48 6.38
C ALA A 130 8.31 23.73 5.63
N LEU A 131 9.07 22.70 5.30
CA LEU A 131 10.28 22.82 4.47
C LEU A 131 9.94 23.30 3.05
N THR A 132 8.79 22.85 2.50
CA THR A 132 8.27 23.40 1.23
C THR A 132 7.93 24.89 1.38
N GLY A 133 7.40 25.30 2.54
CA GLY A 133 7.17 26.72 2.85
C GLY A 133 8.47 27.55 2.87
N VAL A 134 9.57 27.00 3.41
CA VAL A 134 10.89 27.65 3.34
C VAL A 134 11.32 27.84 1.89
N ALA A 135 11.17 26.82 1.06
CA ALA A 135 11.52 26.89 -0.37
C ALA A 135 10.62 27.86 -1.15
N ILE A 136 9.33 27.93 -0.83
CA ILE A 136 8.43 28.96 -1.39
C ILE A 136 8.90 30.37 -0.98
N GLY A 137 9.32 30.55 0.27
CA GLY A 137 9.90 31.82 0.73
C GLY A 137 11.16 32.22 -0.05
N LEU A 138 12.05 31.26 -0.34
CA LEU A 138 13.22 31.47 -1.21
C LEU A 138 12.81 31.82 -2.64
N TYR A 139 11.79 31.16 -3.18
CA TYR A 139 11.23 31.47 -4.50
C TYR A 139 10.70 32.91 -4.56
N ILE A 140 9.94 33.33 -3.56
CA ILE A 140 9.43 34.72 -3.44
C ILE A 140 10.60 35.70 -3.38
N LEU A 141 11.63 35.41 -2.57
CA LEU A 141 12.78 36.30 -2.36
C LEU A 141 13.61 36.44 -3.64
N TRP A 142 14.00 35.32 -4.29
CA TRP A 142 14.97 35.35 -5.38
C TRP A 142 14.33 35.45 -6.76
N VAL A 143 13.21 34.79 -6.98
CA VAL A 143 12.57 34.72 -8.30
C VAL A 143 11.55 35.84 -8.48
N GLN A 144 10.65 36.02 -7.51
CA GLN A 144 9.66 37.10 -7.55
C GLN A 144 10.25 38.46 -7.11
N ARG A 145 11.48 38.46 -6.57
CA ARG A 145 12.20 39.68 -6.10
C ARG A 145 11.42 40.46 -5.06
N GLN A 146 10.73 39.78 -4.17
CA GLN A 146 10.00 40.39 -3.05
C GLN A 146 10.68 40.03 -1.71
N PRO A 147 11.84 40.67 -1.37
CA PRO A 147 12.72 40.19 -0.29
C PRO A 147 12.05 40.19 1.09
N ARG A 148 11.23 41.21 1.39
CA ARG A 148 10.55 41.30 2.69
C ARG A 148 9.54 40.16 2.85
N ARG A 149 8.67 39.91 1.84
CA ARG A 149 7.67 38.83 1.87
C ARG A 149 8.35 37.47 1.91
N GLY A 150 9.36 37.25 1.06
CA GLY A 150 10.11 36.00 1.02
C GLY A 150 10.80 35.67 2.35
N ALA A 151 11.46 36.70 2.97
CA ALA A 151 12.10 36.52 4.27
C ALA A 151 11.10 36.17 5.39
N TRP A 152 9.91 36.80 5.41
CA TRP A 152 8.86 36.46 6.37
C TRP A 152 8.33 35.04 6.18
N VAL A 153 8.04 34.64 4.94
CA VAL A 153 7.57 33.29 4.66
C VAL A 153 8.61 32.25 5.07
N MET A 154 9.88 32.48 4.72
CA MET A 154 11.00 31.63 5.15
C MET A 154 11.10 31.53 6.67
N ALA A 155 11.13 32.66 7.34
CA ALA A 155 11.33 32.72 8.79
C ALA A 155 10.18 32.06 9.54
N LEU A 156 8.92 32.28 9.14
CA LEU A 156 7.75 31.67 9.77
C LEU A 156 7.69 30.16 9.50
N SER A 157 8.01 29.73 8.28
CA SER A 157 8.04 28.30 7.94
C SER A 157 9.15 27.56 8.68
N ALA A 158 10.35 28.14 8.74
CA ALA A 158 11.47 27.58 9.49
C ALA A 158 11.18 27.57 11.00
N ALA A 159 10.61 28.65 11.54
CA ALA A 159 10.22 28.73 12.95
C ALA A 159 9.17 27.68 13.30
N TYR A 160 8.15 27.47 12.45
CA TYR A 160 7.16 26.43 12.63
C TYR A 160 7.82 25.03 12.63
N PHE A 161 8.66 24.73 11.63
CA PHE A 161 9.36 23.45 11.55
C PHE A 161 10.18 23.17 12.81
N VAL A 162 11.03 24.14 13.22
CA VAL A 162 11.88 24.00 14.40
C VAL A 162 11.04 23.88 15.69
N LEU A 163 10.00 24.69 15.84
CA LEU A 163 9.13 24.64 17.02
C LEU A 163 8.43 23.29 17.13
N VAL A 164 7.93 22.75 16.01
CA VAL A 164 7.26 21.46 16.00
C VAL A 164 8.24 20.34 16.29
N THR A 165 9.34 20.23 15.53
CA THR A 165 10.27 19.10 15.62
C THR A 165 11.20 19.12 16.83
N ALA A 166 11.56 20.29 17.35
CA ALA A 166 12.47 20.42 18.47
C ALA A 166 11.76 20.66 19.83
N VAL A 167 10.48 21.04 19.83
CA VAL A 167 9.76 21.35 21.08
C VAL A 167 8.50 20.48 21.23
N PHE A 168 7.55 20.56 20.29
CA PHE A 168 6.25 19.90 20.45
C PHE A 168 6.34 18.40 20.36
N MET A 169 6.96 17.85 19.31
CA MET A 169 7.08 16.40 19.15
C MET A 169 7.85 15.74 20.31
N PRO A 170 9.04 16.26 20.73
CA PRO A 170 9.73 15.70 21.89
C PRO A 170 8.95 15.81 23.20
N ALA A 171 8.22 16.93 23.42
CA ALA A 171 7.38 17.09 24.61
C ALA A 171 6.21 16.10 24.67
N LEU A 172 5.82 15.52 23.54
CA LEU A 172 4.80 14.50 23.39
C LEU A 172 5.37 13.07 23.34
N GLY A 173 6.67 12.90 23.61
CA GLY A 173 7.34 11.60 23.70
C GLY A 173 7.83 11.04 22.37
N GLY A 174 7.83 11.85 21.29
CA GLY A 174 8.28 11.44 19.97
C GLY A 174 9.46 12.26 19.44
N GLY A 175 9.59 12.34 18.12
CA GLY A 175 10.65 13.09 17.44
C GLY A 175 10.66 12.85 15.94
N ALA A 176 11.40 13.68 15.20
CA ALA A 176 11.55 13.51 13.76
C ALA A 176 12.32 12.21 13.44
N ASP A 177 11.76 11.39 12.54
CA ASP A 177 12.40 10.17 12.07
C ASP A 177 13.55 10.49 11.10
N VAL A 178 14.77 10.45 11.61
CA VAL A 178 16.00 10.66 10.83
C VAL A 178 16.61 9.34 10.32
N GLY A 179 16.14 8.19 10.80
CA GLY A 179 16.63 6.86 10.40
C GLY A 179 16.47 6.60 8.90
N ARG A 180 15.50 7.26 8.27
CA ARG A 180 15.26 7.16 6.81
C ARG A 180 16.42 7.66 5.95
N PHE A 181 17.41 8.35 6.53
CA PHE A 181 18.55 8.94 5.83
C PHE A 181 19.89 8.30 6.23
N GLU A 182 19.87 7.14 6.90
CA GLU A 182 21.08 6.44 7.37
C GLU A 182 22.07 6.13 6.24
N GLY A 183 21.59 5.87 5.03
CA GLY A 183 22.46 5.66 3.85
C GLY A 183 23.34 6.86 3.49
N LEU A 184 23.04 8.06 4.01
CA LEU A 184 23.83 9.28 3.82
C LEU A 184 24.47 9.76 5.13
N ALA A 185 24.29 9.04 6.25
CA ALA A 185 24.91 9.41 7.51
C ALA A 185 26.42 9.11 7.48
N VAL A 186 27.22 10.04 8.00
CA VAL A 186 28.65 9.82 8.20
C VAL A 186 28.86 9.19 9.58
N ASP A 187 29.76 8.21 9.67
CA ASP A 187 30.15 7.57 10.93
C ASP A 187 30.52 8.63 11.99
N GLY A 188 29.87 8.55 13.14
CA GLY A 188 30.07 9.49 14.26
C GLY A 188 29.20 10.76 14.23
N PHE A 189 28.47 11.03 13.13
CA PHE A 189 27.52 12.11 13.00
C PHE A 189 26.16 11.58 12.56
N GLY A 190 25.31 11.23 13.54
CA GLY A 190 23.93 10.78 13.26
C GLY A 190 22.99 11.91 12.83
N GLY A 191 21.83 11.54 12.32
CA GLY A 191 20.73 12.46 12.03
C GLY A 191 20.97 13.42 10.87
N PHE A 192 20.22 14.53 10.86
CA PHE A 192 20.30 15.54 9.80
C PHE A 192 21.68 16.18 9.62
N ALA A 193 22.49 16.27 10.71
CA ALA A 193 23.84 16.79 10.64
C ALA A 193 24.76 15.92 9.77
N GLY A 194 24.71 14.59 9.93
CA GLY A 194 25.46 13.65 9.12
C GLY A 194 25.09 13.73 7.65
N VAL A 195 23.77 13.79 7.35
CA VAL A 195 23.28 13.97 5.98
C VAL A 195 23.81 15.27 5.37
N ALA A 196 23.70 16.40 6.08
CA ALA A 196 24.19 17.69 5.61
C ALA A 196 25.71 17.66 5.35
N ILE A 197 26.51 17.06 6.25
CA ILE A 197 27.94 16.89 6.06
C ILE A 197 28.22 16.10 4.75
N THR A 198 27.56 14.96 4.54
CA THR A 198 27.73 14.15 3.32
C THR A 198 27.40 14.92 2.06
N LEU A 199 26.30 15.67 2.03
CA LEU A 199 25.89 16.48 0.89
C LEU A 199 26.97 17.49 0.48
N PHE A 200 27.64 18.13 1.46
CA PHE A 200 28.66 19.16 1.18
C PHE A 200 30.07 18.59 1.00
N THR A 201 30.42 17.52 1.68
CA THR A 201 31.78 16.97 1.67
C THR A 201 31.96 15.88 0.62
N ASN A 202 30.89 15.17 0.24
CA ASN A 202 30.93 14.07 -0.71
C ASN A 202 29.81 14.15 -1.78
N PRO A 203 29.79 15.21 -2.62
CA PRO A 203 28.75 15.40 -3.63
C PRO A 203 28.74 14.31 -4.70
N VAL A 204 29.87 13.67 -4.99
CA VAL A 204 29.96 12.56 -5.97
C VAL A 204 29.24 11.33 -5.44
N TYR A 205 29.43 11.00 -4.17
CA TYR A 205 28.70 9.92 -3.53
C TYR A 205 27.19 10.22 -3.54
N THR A 206 26.79 11.41 -3.13
CA THR A 206 25.38 11.83 -3.13
C THR A 206 24.76 11.74 -4.52
N PHE A 207 25.47 12.20 -5.54
CA PHE A 207 25.02 12.07 -6.93
C PHE A 207 24.83 10.61 -7.31
N GLY A 208 25.82 9.75 -7.03
CA GLY A 208 25.74 8.31 -7.30
C GLY A 208 24.58 7.67 -6.53
N TYR A 209 24.39 8.02 -5.26
CA TYR A 209 23.32 7.52 -4.40
C TYR A 209 21.91 7.78 -4.97
N VAL A 210 21.72 8.90 -5.66
CA VAL A 210 20.44 9.25 -6.30
C VAL A 210 20.34 8.70 -7.72
N PHE A 211 21.38 8.88 -8.54
CA PHE A 211 21.29 8.68 -10.00
C PHE A 211 21.85 7.34 -10.49
N LEU A 212 22.43 6.50 -9.63
CA LEU A 212 22.81 5.13 -9.97
C LEU A 212 21.82 4.09 -9.40
N ASP A 213 20.82 4.51 -8.65
CA ASP A 213 19.75 3.65 -8.16
C ASP A 213 18.63 3.56 -9.21
N ALA A 214 18.38 2.36 -9.71
CA ALA A 214 17.41 2.11 -10.78
C ALA A 214 15.97 2.41 -10.33
N ASP A 215 15.62 2.14 -9.08
CA ASP A 215 14.27 2.40 -8.53
C ASP A 215 14.02 3.91 -8.44
N LYS A 216 15.02 4.69 -8.02
CA LYS A 216 14.92 6.17 -7.96
C LYS A 216 14.83 6.79 -9.36
N LEU A 217 15.58 6.25 -10.34
CA LEU A 217 15.46 6.70 -11.72
C LEU A 217 14.09 6.36 -12.33
N LEU A 218 13.58 5.15 -12.05
CA LEU A 218 12.24 4.76 -12.45
C LEU A 218 11.18 5.68 -11.84
N PHE A 219 11.30 5.97 -10.55
CA PHE A 219 10.40 6.89 -9.85
C PHE A 219 10.41 8.29 -10.48
N LEU A 220 11.59 8.84 -10.78
CA LEU A 220 11.70 10.13 -11.49
C LEU A 220 11.04 10.08 -12.87
N ALA A 221 11.25 8.99 -13.62
CA ALA A 221 10.58 8.81 -14.91
C ALA A 221 9.06 8.74 -14.77
N GLN A 222 8.55 8.02 -13.78
CA GLN A 222 7.11 7.91 -13.48
C GLN A 222 6.47 9.25 -13.09
N LEU A 223 7.23 10.16 -12.48
CA LEU A 223 6.77 11.52 -12.16
C LEU A 223 6.83 12.48 -13.36
N LEU A 224 7.83 12.35 -14.21
CA LEU A 224 8.08 13.33 -15.29
C LEU A 224 7.45 12.95 -16.64
N LEU A 225 7.41 11.65 -16.99
CA LEU A 225 6.90 11.21 -18.30
C LEU A 225 5.41 11.48 -18.50
N PRO A 226 4.51 11.35 -17.48
CA PRO A 226 3.10 11.72 -17.64
C PRO A 226 2.92 13.19 -18.04
N LEU A 227 3.88 14.03 -17.66
CA LEU A 227 3.93 15.46 -17.96
C LEU A 227 4.90 15.79 -19.13
N LEU A 228 5.34 14.81 -19.92
CA LEU A 228 6.29 14.97 -21.04
C LEU A 228 7.59 15.67 -20.65
N GLY A 229 8.04 15.61 -19.39
CA GLY A 229 9.19 16.36 -18.90
C GLY A 229 9.01 17.88 -18.90
N ILE A 230 7.80 18.39 -19.16
CA ILE A 230 7.50 19.84 -19.22
C ILE A 230 7.92 20.59 -17.95
N PRO A 231 7.80 20.04 -16.71
CA PRO A 231 8.33 20.69 -15.52
C PRO A 231 9.79 21.15 -15.64
N LEU A 232 10.63 20.41 -16.38
CA LEU A 232 12.04 20.76 -16.59
C LEU A 232 12.21 22.08 -17.38
N LEU A 233 11.20 22.47 -18.14
CA LEU A 233 11.20 23.71 -18.92
C LEU A 233 10.80 24.95 -18.11
N ALA A 234 10.41 24.80 -16.84
CA ALA A 234 10.04 25.92 -15.96
C ALA A 234 11.25 26.83 -15.60
N GLY A 235 12.47 26.38 -15.90
CA GLY A 235 13.71 27.07 -15.56
C GLY A 235 14.15 26.87 -14.11
N ALA A 236 15.42 27.15 -13.82
CA ALA A 236 16.04 26.79 -12.55
C ALA A 236 15.38 27.45 -11.31
N GLY A 237 14.99 28.73 -11.42
CA GLY A 237 14.43 29.46 -10.27
C GLY A 237 13.19 28.81 -9.66
N PRO A 238 12.13 28.50 -10.42
CA PRO A 238 10.92 27.85 -9.89
C PRO A 238 11.17 26.48 -9.28
N TRP A 239 12.23 25.75 -9.70
CA TRP A 239 12.58 24.43 -9.15
C TRP A 239 12.94 24.47 -7.66
N ILE A 240 13.30 25.66 -7.13
CA ILE A 240 13.52 25.85 -5.68
C ILE A 240 12.33 25.30 -4.87
N VAL A 241 11.10 25.51 -5.35
CA VAL A 241 9.88 25.05 -4.65
C VAL A 241 9.80 23.53 -4.54
N ALA A 242 10.35 22.80 -5.50
CA ALA A 242 10.32 21.35 -5.54
C ALA A 242 11.48 20.67 -4.74
N LEU A 243 12.56 21.42 -4.47
CA LEU A 243 13.77 20.86 -3.88
C LEU A 243 13.55 20.11 -2.57
N PRO A 244 12.81 20.63 -1.56
CA PRO A 244 12.64 19.89 -0.31
C PRO A 244 11.94 18.56 -0.50
N GLY A 245 10.83 18.53 -1.25
CA GLY A 245 10.09 17.29 -1.52
C GLY A 245 10.93 16.25 -2.26
N PHE A 246 11.65 16.64 -3.33
CA PHE A 246 12.56 15.72 -4.02
C PHE A 246 13.72 15.29 -3.14
N ALA A 247 14.27 16.18 -2.31
CA ALA A 247 15.34 15.82 -1.37
C ALA A 247 14.86 14.78 -0.36
N THR A 248 13.69 14.98 0.26
CA THR A 248 13.10 14.01 1.20
C THR A 248 12.97 12.62 0.56
N LEU A 249 12.47 12.55 -0.68
CA LEU A 249 12.21 11.27 -1.35
C LEU A 249 13.51 10.60 -1.86
N LEU A 250 14.38 11.36 -2.56
CA LEU A 250 15.51 10.79 -3.27
C LEU A 250 16.75 10.56 -2.39
N LEU A 251 16.89 11.31 -1.29
CA LEU A 251 17.98 11.12 -0.33
C LEU A 251 17.67 10.01 0.70
N SER A 252 16.46 9.51 0.72
CA SER A 252 16.05 8.44 1.63
C SER A 252 16.69 7.09 1.28
N SER A 253 17.01 6.31 2.33
CA SER A 253 17.31 4.87 2.27
C SER A 253 16.06 4.00 2.39
N TYR A 254 14.93 4.58 2.79
CA TYR A 254 13.67 3.88 2.94
C TYR A 254 12.94 3.77 1.59
N ARG A 255 13.02 2.58 0.97
CA ARG A 255 12.52 2.32 -0.39
C ARG A 255 11.08 2.76 -0.65
N PRO A 256 10.11 2.60 0.27
CA PRO A 256 8.74 3.06 0.04
C PRO A 256 8.61 4.56 -0.28
N GLN A 257 9.57 5.41 0.12
CA GLN A 257 9.52 6.84 -0.18
C GLN A 257 9.65 7.18 -1.66
N TYR A 258 10.23 6.30 -2.47
CA TYR A 258 10.36 6.45 -3.92
C TYR A 258 9.66 5.35 -4.70
N LEU A 259 8.56 4.81 -4.14
CA LEU A 259 7.58 3.99 -4.86
C LEU A 259 6.33 4.79 -5.18
N LEU A 260 5.77 4.53 -6.37
CA LEU A 260 4.62 5.30 -6.88
C LEU A 260 3.30 4.96 -6.18
N ASP A 261 3.19 3.76 -5.63
CA ASP A 261 1.99 3.20 -5.00
C ASP A 261 1.86 3.54 -3.51
N THR A 262 2.67 4.48 -3.03
CA THR A 262 2.64 4.96 -1.64
C THR A 262 2.20 6.43 -1.55
N HIS A 263 1.91 6.88 -0.33
CA HIS A 263 1.49 8.27 -0.07
C HIS A 263 2.63 9.31 -0.15
N TYR A 264 3.90 8.90 -0.17
CA TYR A 264 5.04 9.82 -0.05
C TYR A 264 5.16 10.79 -1.22
N SER A 265 4.73 10.41 -2.42
CA SER A 265 4.75 11.31 -3.59
C SER A 265 3.85 12.55 -3.44
N ALA A 266 2.95 12.59 -2.44
CA ALA A 266 2.07 13.74 -2.17
C ALA A 266 2.83 15.06 -2.06
N ILE A 267 4.02 15.06 -1.44
CA ILE A 267 4.80 16.29 -1.22
C ILE A 267 5.32 16.94 -2.50
N VAL A 268 5.57 16.17 -3.58
CA VAL A 268 6.13 16.69 -4.84
C VAL A 268 5.07 17.01 -5.89
N ILE A 269 3.87 16.43 -5.81
CA ILE A 269 2.80 16.65 -6.79
C ILE A 269 2.48 18.14 -6.98
N PRO A 270 2.26 18.96 -5.94
CA PRO A 270 1.93 20.37 -6.11
C PRO A 270 3.01 21.16 -6.85
N SER A 271 4.27 20.94 -6.51
CA SER A 271 5.39 21.62 -7.16
C SER A 271 5.56 21.17 -8.62
N LEU A 272 5.35 19.90 -8.94
CA LEU A 272 5.41 19.41 -10.33
C LEU A 272 4.35 20.07 -11.21
N PHE A 273 3.10 20.20 -10.73
CA PHE A 273 2.04 20.85 -11.50
C PHE A 273 2.22 22.36 -11.60
N PHE A 274 2.77 23.01 -10.57
CA PHE A 274 3.21 24.38 -10.64
C PHE A 274 4.28 24.56 -11.72
N LEU A 275 5.33 23.75 -11.72
CA LEU A 275 6.40 23.78 -12.71
C LEU A 275 5.88 23.45 -14.11
N ALA A 276 4.95 22.49 -14.25
CA ALA A 276 4.34 22.16 -15.53
C ALA A 276 3.57 23.35 -16.13
N ALA A 277 2.80 24.08 -15.30
CA ALA A 277 2.10 25.29 -15.76
C ALA A 277 3.08 26.35 -16.28
N LEU A 278 4.18 26.61 -15.57
CA LEU A 278 5.23 27.56 -15.98
C LEU A 278 5.99 27.07 -17.22
N GLY A 279 6.29 25.77 -17.30
CA GLY A 279 6.94 25.15 -18.46
C GLY A 279 6.07 25.26 -19.72
N LEU A 280 4.78 24.94 -19.62
CA LEU A 280 3.80 25.11 -20.71
C LEU A 280 3.74 26.57 -21.19
N ALA A 281 3.70 27.51 -20.26
CA ALA A 281 3.66 28.94 -20.61
C ALA A 281 4.87 29.37 -21.44
N ARG A 282 6.05 28.87 -21.11
CA ARG A 282 7.27 29.16 -21.89
C ARG A 282 7.24 28.54 -23.29
N VAL A 283 6.72 27.32 -23.41
CA VAL A 283 6.54 26.68 -24.73
C VAL A 283 5.51 27.44 -25.56
N GLU A 284 4.39 27.80 -25.00
CA GLU A 284 3.33 28.55 -25.69
C GLU A 284 3.80 29.93 -26.14
N GLN A 285 4.56 30.65 -25.31
CA GLN A 285 5.13 31.95 -25.68
C GLN A 285 6.08 31.87 -26.89
N ARG A 286 6.81 30.75 -27.03
CA ARG A 286 7.72 30.53 -28.15
C ARG A 286 7.01 30.04 -29.41
N ARG A 287 5.96 29.22 -29.27
CA ARG A 287 5.23 28.57 -30.37
C ARG A 287 3.74 28.42 -30.08
N ARG A 288 2.97 29.50 -30.26
CA ARG A 288 1.51 29.47 -30.04
C ARG A 288 0.76 28.43 -30.86
N SER A 289 1.22 28.13 -32.10
CA SER A 289 0.62 27.10 -32.95
C SER A 289 0.80 25.68 -32.41
N ALA A 290 1.71 25.45 -31.48
CA ALA A 290 1.92 24.16 -30.86
C ALA A 290 0.93 23.86 -29.70
N ALA A 291 0.08 24.80 -29.31
CA ALA A 291 -0.78 24.65 -28.13
C ALA A 291 -1.70 23.43 -28.20
N LEU A 292 -2.42 23.23 -29.33
CA LEU A 292 -3.32 22.09 -29.48
C LEU A 292 -2.57 20.75 -29.63
N PRO A 293 -1.54 20.62 -30.50
CA PRO A 293 -0.73 19.40 -30.53
C PRO A 293 -0.11 19.04 -29.19
N LEU A 294 0.37 20.04 -28.43
CA LEU A 294 0.96 19.81 -27.11
C LEU A 294 -0.09 19.37 -26.08
N ALA A 295 -1.32 19.93 -26.13
CA ALA A 295 -2.42 19.48 -25.27
C ALA A 295 -2.79 18.01 -25.54
N VAL A 296 -2.87 17.62 -26.82
CA VAL A 296 -3.11 16.23 -27.23
C VAL A 296 -1.97 15.33 -26.75
N ALA A 297 -0.71 15.73 -26.99
CA ALA A 297 0.44 14.94 -26.58
C ALA A 297 0.48 14.76 -25.06
N LEU A 298 0.21 15.81 -24.28
CA LEU A 298 0.16 15.74 -22.81
C LEU A 298 -0.91 14.76 -22.33
N LEU A 299 -2.12 14.83 -22.90
CA LEU A 299 -3.21 13.90 -22.55
C LEU A 299 -2.86 12.47 -22.95
N THR A 300 -2.29 12.27 -24.13
CA THR A 300 -1.87 10.93 -24.58
C THR A 300 -0.80 10.33 -23.67
N ALA A 301 0.21 11.12 -23.28
CA ALA A 301 1.24 10.68 -22.35
C ALA A 301 0.66 10.37 -20.97
N SER A 302 -0.20 11.25 -20.44
CA SER A 302 -0.87 11.04 -19.17
C SER A 302 -1.75 9.78 -19.17
N LEU A 303 -2.51 9.54 -20.24
CA LEU A 303 -3.32 8.33 -20.40
C LEU A 303 -2.45 7.07 -20.51
N ALA A 304 -1.39 7.10 -21.31
CA ALA A 304 -0.48 5.96 -21.48
C ALA A 304 0.22 5.60 -20.15
N MET A 305 0.69 6.61 -19.43
CA MET A 305 1.34 6.40 -18.13
C MET A 305 0.34 5.98 -17.05
N ASN A 306 -0.91 6.49 -17.10
CA ASN A 306 -1.97 6.03 -16.23
C ASN A 306 -2.34 4.56 -16.51
N TRP A 307 -2.43 4.17 -17.80
CA TRP A 307 -2.63 2.78 -18.17
C TRP A 307 -1.53 1.87 -17.63
N GLN A 308 -0.27 2.32 -17.71
CA GLN A 308 0.88 1.52 -17.28
C GLN A 308 1.04 1.45 -15.75
N TYR A 309 0.76 2.54 -15.03
CA TYR A 309 1.09 2.70 -13.60
C TYR A 309 -0.06 3.20 -12.73
N GLY A 310 -1.20 3.56 -13.31
CA GLY A 310 -2.36 4.10 -12.60
C GLY A 310 -3.53 3.12 -12.56
N TRP A 311 -4.73 3.67 -12.43
CA TRP A 311 -5.95 2.89 -12.30
C TRP A 311 -6.44 2.25 -13.59
N LEU A 312 -6.28 2.93 -14.73
CA LEU A 312 -6.86 2.48 -16.00
C LEU A 312 -6.28 1.15 -16.49
N GLY A 313 -5.02 0.88 -16.19
CA GLY A 313 -4.33 -0.37 -16.57
C GLY A 313 -4.40 -1.49 -15.52
N GLY A 314 -5.11 -1.29 -14.43
CA GLY A 314 -5.34 -2.32 -13.41
C GLY A 314 -4.18 -2.55 -12.41
N LYS A 315 -3.10 -1.77 -12.44
CA LYS A 315 -2.01 -1.95 -11.46
C LYS A 315 -2.36 -1.45 -10.06
N LEU A 316 -3.01 -0.29 -9.95
CA LEU A 316 -3.44 0.29 -8.70
C LEU A 316 -4.93 0.07 -8.41
N PHE A 317 -5.70 -0.38 -9.38
CA PHE A 317 -7.12 -0.64 -9.24
C PHE A 317 -7.50 -1.91 -10.00
N GLN A 318 -7.77 -2.98 -9.27
CA GLN A 318 -8.12 -4.29 -9.81
C GLN A 318 -9.64 -4.53 -9.88
N GLY A 319 -10.43 -3.48 -9.76
CA GLY A 319 -11.89 -3.52 -9.70
C GLY A 319 -12.44 -3.18 -8.32
N LEU A 320 -13.78 -3.11 -8.21
CA LEU A 320 -14.42 -2.93 -6.91
C LEU A 320 -14.22 -4.18 -6.07
N PRO A 321 -13.70 -4.09 -4.83
CA PRO A 321 -13.44 -5.25 -4.00
C PRO A 321 -14.76 -5.98 -3.71
N ARG A 322 -14.77 -7.28 -3.93
CA ARG A 322 -15.83 -8.17 -3.46
C ARG A 322 -15.32 -8.85 -2.19
N PRO A 323 -16.01 -8.72 -1.05
CA PRO A 323 -15.56 -9.38 0.17
C PRO A 323 -15.39 -10.89 -0.05
N SER A 324 -14.19 -11.40 0.17
CA SER A 324 -13.90 -12.84 0.14
C SER A 324 -14.61 -13.54 1.31
N GLN A 325 -14.63 -14.87 1.31
CA GLN A 325 -15.14 -15.64 2.44
C GLN A 325 -14.33 -15.34 3.71
N HIS A 326 -13.02 -15.21 3.56
CA HIS A 326 -12.10 -14.85 4.62
C HIS A 326 -12.43 -13.48 5.25
N GLN A 327 -12.61 -12.45 4.42
CA GLN A 327 -12.99 -11.11 4.91
C GLN A 327 -14.34 -11.09 5.62
N ARG A 328 -15.30 -11.92 5.18
CA ARG A 328 -16.59 -12.07 5.88
C ARG A 328 -16.42 -12.76 7.24
N ALA A 329 -15.50 -13.73 7.34
CA ALA A 329 -15.19 -14.36 8.63
C ALA A 329 -14.57 -13.35 9.61
N ILE A 330 -13.63 -12.51 9.17
CA ILE A 330 -13.05 -11.44 9.99
C ILE A 330 -14.16 -10.49 10.48
N ALA A 331 -15.03 -10.03 9.57
CA ALA A 331 -16.12 -9.12 9.94
C ALA A 331 -17.06 -9.72 10.99
N ALA A 332 -17.44 -10.99 10.83
CA ALA A 332 -18.29 -11.68 11.80
C ALA A 332 -17.63 -11.82 13.18
N LEU A 333 -16.30 -12.01 13.23
CA LEU A 333 -15.56 -12.08 14.50
C LEU A 333 -15.40 -10.69 15.14
N ILE A 334 -15.25 -9.62 14.35
CA ILE A 334 -15.26 -8.24 14.84
C ILE A 334 -16.60 -7.91 15.50
N ASP A 335 -17.72 -8.30 14.86
CA ASP A 335 -19.08 -8.07 15.38
C ASP A 335 -19.35 -8.83 16.69
N ALA A 336 -18.62 -9.93 16.94
CA ALA A 336 -18.73 -10.70 18.18
C ALA A 336 -18.02 -10.05 19.39
N ILE A 337 -17.16 -9.06 19.18
CA ILE A 337 -16.41 -8.39 20.24
C ILE A 337 -17.25 -7.24 20.81
N PRO A 338 -17.56 -7.18 22.13
CA PRO A 338 -18.28 -6.07 22.74
C PRO A 338 -17.64 -4.70 22.41
N PRO A 339 -18.44 -3.64 22.19
CA PRO A 339 -17.92 -2.34 21.71
C PRO A 339 -16.98 -1.64 22.70
N ASP A 340 -17.10 -1.92 23.99
CA ASP A 340 -16.31 -1.36 25.09
C ASP A 340 -15.09 -2.21 25.48
N ALA A 341 -14.93 -3.40 24.89
CA ALA A 341 -13.82 -4.29 25.18
C ALA A 341 -12.52 -3.82 24.54
N SER A 342 -11.40 -4.03 25.25
CA SER A 342 -10.04 -3.82 24.72
C SER A 342 -9.62 -4.96 23.79
N VAL A 343 -8.93 -4.63 22.68
CA VAL A 343 -8.58 -5.60 21.65
C VAL A 343 -7.13 -5.43 21.21
N SER A 344 -6.39 -6.54 21.12
CA SER A 344 -5.11 -6.61 20.39
C SER A 344 -5.33 -7.26 19.03
N THR A 345 -4.88 -6.63 17.95
CA THR A 345 -5.08 -7.14 16.59
C THR A 345 -4.02 -6.66 15.60
N LEU A 346 -4.02 -7.22 14.39
CA LEU A 346 -3.10 -6.86 13.31
C LEU A 346 -3.44 -5.50 12.69
N SER A 347 -2.46 -4.83 12.11
CA SER A 347 -2.56 -3.45 11.60
C SER A 347 -3.72 -3.24 10.61
N ARG A 348 -3.99 -4.19 9.72
CA ARG A 348 -5.10 -4.11 8.76
C ARG A 348 -6.49 -4.20 9.39
N ILE A 349 -6.60 -4.79 10.58
CA ILE A 349 -7.86 -4.95 11.29
C ILE A 349 -8.12 -3.74 12.20
N VAL A 350 -7.07 -3.09 12.71
CA VAL A 350 -7.15 -1.91 13.60
C VAL A 350 -8.16 -0.85 13.11
N PRO A 351 -8.20 -0.45 11.82
CA PRO A 351 -9.14 0.58 11.37
C PRO A 351 -10.62 0.23 11.60
N HIS A 352 -10.96 -1.07 11.60
CA HIS A 352 -12.33 -1.54 11.86
C HIS A 352 -12.71 -1.54 13.35
N LEU A 353 -11.73 -1.34 14.22
CA LEU A 353 -11.88 -1.34 15.69
C LEU A 353 -11.51 0.02 16.30
N ALA A 354 -11.15 1.01 15.48
CA ALA A 354 -10.58 2.28 15.90
C ALA A 354 -11.52 3.19 16.71
N SER A 355 -12.85 2.92 16.72
CA SER A 355 -13.83 3.61 17.57
C SER A 355 -13.75 3.21 19.04
N ARG A 356 -13.01 2.15 19.38
CA ARG A 356 -12.85 1.66 20.74
C ARG A 356 -11.87 2.50 21.54
N GLU A 357 -12.02 2.52 22.84
CA GLU A 357 -11.15 3.28 23.74
C GLU A 357 -9.75 2.68 23.82
N GLN A 358 -9.63 1.35 23.72
CA GLN A 358 -8.36 0.61 23.82
C GLN A 358 -8.24 -0.41 22.69
N VAL A 359 -7.35 -0.12 21.76
CA VAL A 359 -6.93 -1.02 20.70
C VAL A 359 -5.41 -1.10 20.72
N TYR A 360 -4.87 -2.30 20.70
CA TYR A 360 -3.43 -2.54 20.68
C TYR A 360 -3.03 -3.17 19.35
N LEU A 361 -1.87 -2.74 18.86
CA LEU A 361 -1.29 -3.35 17.67
C LEU A 361 -0.48 -4.58 18.08
N TYR A 362 -0.92 -5.75 17.64
CA TYR A 362 -0.21 -7.00 17.89
C TYR A 362 1.26 -6.93 17.38
N PRO A 363 2.29 -7.35 18.11
CA PRO A 363 2.26 -8.28 19.26
C PRO A 363 2.09 -7.62 20.63
N THR A 364 1.76 -6.34 20.72
CA THR A 364 1.44 -5.69 22.00
C THR A 364 0.07 -6.17 22.45
N VAL A 365 0.03 -6.98 23.50
CA VAL A 365 -1.21 -7.54 24.04
C VAL A 365 -1.66 -6.77 25.29
N ASN A 366 -0.70 -6.34 26.14
CA ASN A 366 -0.95 -5.66 27.42
C ASN A 366 -2.08 -6.33 28.24
N ASP A 367 -3.14 -5.57 28.49
CA ASP A 367 -4.34 -5.98 29.23
C ASP A 367 -5.55 -6.21 28.33
N ALA A 368 -5.37 -6.44 27.02
CA ALA A 368 -6.46 -6.67 26.10
C ALA A 368 -7.42 -7.78 26.55
N ASP A 369 -8.71 -7.50 26.52
CA ASP A 369 -9.74 -8.50 26.82
C ASP A 369 -9.81 -9.55 25.70
N TYR A 370 -9.52 -9.13 24.46
CA TYR A 370 -9.57 -9.98 23.28
C TYR A 370 -8.29 -9.88 22.45
N ILE A 371 -7.93 -10.98 21.80
CA ILE A 371 -6.96 -11.02 20.71
C ILE A 371 -7.71 -11.48 19.46
N LEU A 372 -7.72 -10.65 18.41
CA LEU A 372 -8.20 -11.02 17.08
C LEU A 372 -7.00 -11.16 16.16
N PHE A 373 -6.64 -12.38 15.84
CA PHE A 373 -5.45 -12.73 15.08
C PHE A 373 -5.82 -13.39 13.76
N ASP A 374 -5.18 -13.00 12.67
CA ASP A 374 -5.36 -13.58 11.34
C ASP A 374 -4.02 -14.09 10.80
N ALA A 375 -3.91 -15.41 10.66
CA ALA A 375 -2.72 -16.08 10.13
C ALA A 375 -2.62 -16.04 8.60
N ALA A 376 -3.74 -15.79 7.91
CA ALA A 376 -3.82 -15.83 6.45
C ALA A 376 -3.46 -14.49 5.79
N LEU A 377 -3.44 -13.37 6.55
CA LEU A 377 -3.09 -12.06 6.02
C LEU A 377 -1.68 -12.04 5.45
N ASP A 378 -1.57 -11.71 4.18
CA ASP A 378 -0.30 -11.59 3.48
C ASP A 378 0.40 -10.27 3.83
N GLY A 379 1.65 -10.39 4.33
CA GLY A 379 2.62 -9.29 4.31
C GLY A 379 2.43 -8.16 5.31
N ASP A 380 1.40 -8.15 6.18
CA ASP A 380 1.14 -7.01 7.06
C ASP A 380 1.16 -7.36 8.55
N PHE A 381 2.31 -7.78 9.01
CA PHE A 381 2.60 -7.99 10.43
C PHE A 381 3.38 -6.80 11.03
N PHE A 382 3.08 -5.59 10.56
CA PHE A 382 3.61 -4.39 11.20
C PHE A 382 3.19 -4.36 12.68
N PRO A 383 4.05 -4.02 13.66
CA PRO A 383 5.38 -3.45 13.51
C PRO A 383 6.55 -4.44 13.46
N LEU A 384 6.30 -5.72 13.23
CA LEU A 384 7.37 -6.71 13.16
C LEU A 384 8.23 -6.47 11.91
N ILE A 385 9.53 -6.25 12.11
CA ILE A 385 10.52 -5.97 11.06
C ILE A 385 11.49 -7.14 10.89
N SER A 386 11.08 -8.35 11.27
CA SER A 386 11.88 -9.54 11.07
C SER A 386 11.91 -9.97 9.59
N ARG A 387 12.80 -10.90 9.26
CA ARG A 387 12.82 -11.53 7.93
C ARG A 387 11.59 -12.40 7.68
N ASP A 388 10.93 -12.82 8.75
CA ASP A 388 9.70 -13.61 8.78
C ASP A 388 8.74 -13.03 9.83
N PRO A 389 8.06 -11.91 9.54
CA PRO A 389 7.18 -11.26 10.50
C PRO A 389 5.93 -12.10 10.82
N ARG A 390 5.45 -12.92 9.88
CA ARG A 390 4.30 -13.81 10.10
C ARG A 390 4.67 -14.95 11.04
N GLY A 391 5.80 -15.63 10.80
CA GLY A 391 6.30 -16.69 11.67
C GLY A 391 6.53 -16.18 13.08
N GLU A 392 7.19 -15.02 13.23
CA GLU A 392 7.40 -14.38 14.54
C GLU A 392 6.09 -14.05 15.25
N ALA A 393 5.08 -13.56 14.52
CA ALA A 393 3.76 -13.26 15.09
C ALA A 393 3.07 -14.53 15.62
N ILE A 394 3.13 -15.63 14.87
CA ILE A 394 2.58 -16.92 15.28
C ILE A 394 3.35 -17.50 16.47
N GLU A 395 4.68 -17.45 16.46
CA GLU A 395 5.51 -17.90 17.57
C GLU A 395 5.20 -17.15 18.88
N ARG A 396 4.85 -15.88 18.81
CA ARG A 396 4.42 -15.07 19.96
C ARG A 396 2.99 -15.39 20.41
N LEU A 397 2.12 -15.87 19.51
CA LEU A 397 0.74 -16.27 19.83
C LEU A 397 0.68 -17.60 20.58
N LEU A 398 1.48 -18.58 20.14
CA LEU A 398 1.42 -19.94 20.67
C LEU A 398 1.57 -20.03 22.20
N PRO A 399 2.48 -19.30 22.88
CA PRO A 399 2.58 -19.30 24.33
C PRO A 399 1.33 -18.73 25.03
N LEU A 400 0.67 -17.74 24.45
CA LEU A 400 -0.55 -17.15 25.03
C LEU A 400 -1.71 -18.15 25.00
N VAL A 401 -1.80 -18.94 23.95
CA VAL A 401 -2.77 -20.04 23.82
C VAL A 401 -2.42 -21.20 24.75
N ALA A 402 -1.14 -21.59 24.80
CA ALA A 402 -0.68 -22.73 25.61
C ALA A 402 -0.69 -22.40 27.11
N GLY A 403 -0.43 -21.14 27.53
CA GLY A 403 -0.42 -20.68 28.90
C GLY A 403 -1.79 -20.64 29.57
N GLY A 404 -2.88 -20.65 28.78
CA GLY A 404 -4.25 -20.63 29.26
C GLY A 404 -4.74 -19.26 29.75
N ASP A 405 -3.96 -18.19 29.59
CA ASP A 405 -4.39 -16.83 29.91
C ASP A 405 -5.53 -16.37 28.97
N TYR A 406 -5.52 -16.90 27.73
CA TYR A 406 -6.53 -16.70 26.73
C TYR A 406 -7.13 -18.03 26.28
N GLY A 407 -8.46 -18.09 26.23
CA GLY A 407 -9.21 -19.21 25.68
C GLY A 407 -9.81 -18.88 24.31
N LEU A 408 -9.89 -19.89 23.43
CA LEU A 408 -10.52 -19.75 22.11
C LEU A 408 -12.03 -19.60 22.24
N LEU A 409 -12.57 -18.47 21.75
CA LEU A 409 -14.02 -18.28 21.58
C LEU A 409 -14.50 -18.76 20.22
N ALA A 410 -13.79 -18.40 19.15
CA ALA A 410 -14.10 -18.77 17.78
C ALA A 410 -12.84 -18.80 16.94
N GLY A 411 -12.82 -19.69 15.94
CA GLY A 411 -11.76 -19.79 14.96
C GLY A 411 -12.31 -20.25 13.62
N GLN A 412 -11.97 -19.53 12.56
CA GLN A 412 -12.43 -19.85 11.22
C GLN A 412 -11.43 -19.31 10.20
N ASP A 413 -11.06 -20.15 9.23
CA ASP A 413 -10.29 -19.76 8.05
C ASP A 413 -8.98 -19.00 8.40
N GLY A 414 -8.23 -19.53 9.38
CA GLY A 414 -6.99 -18.92 9.87
C GLY A 414 -7.16 -17.73 10.82
N VAL A 415 -8.40 -17.28 11.06
CA VAL A 415 -8.70 -16.19 11.99
C VAL A 415 -9.08 -16.73 13.35
N LEU A 416 -8.48 -16.20 14.41
CA LEU A 416 -8.74 -16.58 15.80
C LEU A 416 -9.28 -15.40 16.59
N LEU A 417 -10.36 -15.63 17.32
CA LEU A 417 -10.83 -14.74 18.38
C LEU A 417 -10.59 -15.43 19.72
N LEU A 418 -9.65 -14.88 20.49
CA LEU A 418 -9.30 -15.33 21.82
C LEU A 418 -9.79 -14.33 22.85
N GLN A 419 -10.25 -14.82 24.01
CA GLN A 419 -10.70 -13.98 25.12
C GLN A 419 -9.89 -14.31 26.38
N ARG A 420 -9.48 -13.27 27.10
CA ARG A 420 -8.80 -13.40 28.39
C ARG A 420 -9.70 -14.09 29.41
N GLY A 421 -9.16 -15.12 30.07
CA GLY A 421 -9.86 -15.87 31.12
C GLY A 421 -11.01 -16.77 30.61
N ALA A 422 -11.18 -16.93 29.29
CA ALA A 422 -12.08 -17.93 28.75
C ALA A 422 -11.49 -19.35 28.95
N ASP A 423 -12.37 -20.37 28.92
CA ASP A 423 -11.97 -21.77 29.15
C ASP A 423 -10.91 -22.24 28.13
N PRO A 424 -9.70 -22.58 28.59
CA PRO A 424 -8.63 -23.05 27.71
C PRO A 424 -8.85 -24.45 27.14
N ALA A 425 -9.89 -25.17 27.57
CA ALA A 425 -10.22 -26.49 27.03
C ALA A 425 -10.44 -26.51 25.51
N ASN A 426 -10.82 -25.35 24.94
CA ASN A 426 -11.00 -25.20 23.49
C ASN A 426 -9.71 -24.81 22.74
N ASN A 427 -8.59 -24.56 23.44
CA ASN A 427 -7.36 -24.09 22.81
C ASN A 427 -6.72 -25.07 21.79
N PRO A 428 -6.84 -26.40 21.92
CA PRO A 428 -6.44 -27.30 20.84
C PRO A 428 -7.14 -27.00 19.50
N GLN A 429 -8.39 -26.51 19.53
CA GLN A 429 -9.12 -26.10 18.32
C GLN A 429 -8.55 -24.80 17.72
N ALA A 430 -7.85 -23.98 18.51
CA ALA A 430 -7.16 -22.80 18.00
C ALA A 430 -6.05 -23.19 17.00
N LEU A 431 -5.31 -24.26 17.28
CA LEU A 431 -4.26 -24.75 16.37
C LEU A 431 -4.89 -25.27 15.07
N ALA A 432 -6.04 -25.97 15.16
CA ALA A 432 -6.75 -26.42 13.98
C ALA A 432 -7.27 -25.24 13.13
N ALA A 433 -7.80 -24.22 13.76
CA ALA A 433 -8.28 -23.02 13.07
C ALA A 433 -7.12 -22.20 12.47
N LEU A 434 -6.00 -22.07 13.18
CA LEU A 434 -4.78 -21.39 12.73
C LEU A 434 -4.15 -22.10 11.51
N GLY A 435 -4.15 -23.43 11.52
CA GLY A 435 -3.59 -24.27 10.46
C GLY A 435 -4.54 -24.58 9.30
N SER A 436 -5.78 -24.04 9.31
CA SER A 436 -6.78 -24.32 8.27
C SER A 436 -7.22 -23.01 7.60
N VAL A 437 -6.77 -22.80 6.36
CA VAL A 437 -6.97 -21.57 5.60
C VAL A 437 -7.36 -21.88 4.16
N ALA A 438 -8.34 -21.17 3.62
CA ALA A 438 -8.73 -21.26 2.22
C ALA A 438 -8.33 -20.01 1.45
N TYR A 439 -7.66 -20.20 0.33
CA TYR A 439 -7.18 -19.14 -0.56
C TYR A 439 -7.96 -19.17 -1.86
N ASP A 440 -8.61 -18.08 -2.22
CA ASP A 440 -9.22 -17.94 -3.55
C ASP A 440 -8.11 -17.83 -4.60
N ALA A 441 -8.22 -18.59 -5.69
CA ALA A 441 -7.14 -18.67 -6.68
C ALA A 441 -6.79 -17.34 -7.35
N VAL A 442 -7.75 -16.40 -7.39
CA VAL A 442 -7.55 -15.07 -7.95
C VAL A 442 -6.64 -14.19 -7.08
N ASP A 443 -6.54 -14.49 -5.79
CA ASP A 443 -5.69 -13.76 -4.83
C ASP A 443 -4.26 -14.32 -4.78
N LEU A 444 -4.02 -15.49 -5.37
CA LEU A 444 -2.69 -16.12 -5.43
C LEU A 444 -1.90 -15.65 -6.67
N GLY A 445 -0.57 -15.79 -6.63
CA GLY A 445 0.30 -15.54 -7.78
C GLY A 445 0.05 -16.47 -8.95
N GLY A 446 0.61 -16.15 -10.13
CA GLY A 446 0.55 -17.01 -11.32
C GLY A 446 1.45 -16.49 -12.44
N ALA A 447 1.67 -17.32 -13.45
CA ALA A 447 2.45 -16.94 -14.63
C ALA A 447 1.77 -15.81 -15.42
N PRO A 448 2.52 -15.00 -16.19
CA PRO A 448 1.94 -14.03 -17.11
C PRO A 448 0.95 -14.68 -18.07
N GLY A 449 -0.20 -14.02 -18.29
CA GLY A 449 -1.25 -14.51 -19.18
C GLY A 449 -2.38 -15.27 -18.50
N MET A 450 -2.28 -15.57 -17.20
CA MET A 450 -3.38 -16.11 -16.41
C MET A 450 -4.44 -15.04 -16.17
N GLN A 451 -5.73 -15.41 -16.31
CA GLN A 451 -6.85 -14.48 -16.28
C GLN A 451 -7.72 -14.74 -15.04
N ALA A 452 -8.12 -13.68 -14.35
CA ALA A 452 -9.23 -13.74 -13.41
C ALA A 452 -10.54 -13.60 -14.21
N VAL A 453 -11.43 -14.58 -14.12
CA VAL A 453 -12.71 -14.59 -14.85
C VAL A 453 -13.86 -14.86 -13.90
N ASP A 454 -15.00 -14.22 -14.15
CA ASP A 454 -16.23 -14.48 -13.40
C ASP A 454 -16.74 -15.89 -13.72
N ASP A 455 -16.92 -16.71 -12.68
CA ASP A 455 -17.54 -18.05 -12.77
C ASP A 455 -18.49 -18.22 -11.58
N PRO A 456 -19.81 -18.24 -11.80
CA PRO A 456 -20.80 -18.40 -10.73
C PRO A 456 -20.68 -19.72 -9.95
N ALA A 457 -20.02 -20.74 -10.50
CA ALA A 457 -19.77 -22.01 -9.84
C ALA A 457 -18.52 -22.00 -8.95
N ALA A 458 -17.68 -20.98 -9.06
CA ALA A 458 -16.56 -20.75 -8.16
C ALA A 458 -17.05 -20.25 -6.80
N ALA A 459 -16.34 -20.58 -5.74
CA ALA A 459 -16.73 -20.25 -4.36
C ALA A 459 -16.76 -18.74 -4.07
N SER A 460 -15.84 -17.97 -4.68
CA SER A 460 -15.80 -16.50 -4.63
C SER A 460 -16.60 -15.83 -5.75
N GLY A 461 -17.13 -16.61 -6.70
CA GLY A 461 -17.74 -16.12 -7.94
C GLY A 461 -16.70 -15.78 -9.02
N GLN A 462 -15.42 -16.03 -8.77
CA GLN A 462 -14.32 -15.83 -9.71
C GLN A 462 -13.36 -17.00 -9.68
N THR A 463 -12.69 -17.24 -10.80
CA THR A 463 -11.69 -18.31 -10.95
C THR A 463 -10.46 -17.78 -11.68
N ARG A 464 -9.31 -18.40 -11.44
CA ARG A 464 -8.11 -18.15 -12.23
C ARG A 464 -8.04 -19.14 -13.38
N LEU A 465 -8.02 -18.64 -14.60
CA LEU A 465 -8.08 -19.41 -15.82
C LEU A 465 -6.74 -19.37 -16.58
N SER A 466 -6.25 -20.56 -16.94
CA SER A 466 -5.26 -20.75 -18.00
C SER A 466 -5.98 -21.27 -19.25
N PRO A 467 -6.01 -20.51 -20.36
CA PRO A 467 -6.65 -20.96 -21.58
C PRO A 467 -5.92 -22.17 -22.19
N ALA A 468 -6.62 -22.91 -23.04
CA ALA A 468 -5.99 -23.96 -23.85
C ALA A 468 -4.85 -23.38 -24.70
N LEU A 469 -3.72 -24.06 -24.74
CA LEU A 469 -2.56 -23.62 -25.50
C LEU A 469 -2.53 -24.32 -26.86
N ALA A 470 -2.09 -23.61 -27.89
CA ALA A 470 -1.97 -24.16 -29.25
C ALA A 470 -0.91 -25.27 -29.36
N ALA A 471 0.07 -25.25 -28.43
CA ALA A 471 1.09 -26.29 -28.27
C ALA A 471 1.48 -26.41 -26.79
N PRO A 472 1.90 -27.61 -26.33
CA PRO A 472 2.41 -27.79 -24.97
C PRO A 472 3.57 -26.81 -24.70
N PRO A 473 3.61 -26.13 -23.55
CA PRO A 473 4.73 -25.26 -23.19
C PRO A 473 5.97 -26.13 -22.88
N ALA A 474 7.18 -25.53 -23.01
CA ALA A 474 8.43 -26.21 -22.70
C ALA A 474 8.49 -26.68 -21.24
N GLU A 475 7.90 -25.90 -20.34
CA GLU A 475 7.68 -26.23 -18.93
C GLU A 475 6.22 -25.92 -18.56
N PRO A 476 5.60 -26.69 -17.65
CA PRO A 476 4.25 -26.42 -17.20
C PRO A 476 4.11 -25.00 -16.62
N LEU A 477 3.02 -24.32 -16.96
CA LEU A 477 2.78 -22.93 -16.55
C LEU A 477 2.07 -22.87 -15.20
N ALA A 478 2.58 -22.09 -14.27
CA ALA A 478 1.93 -21.87 -12.98
C ALA A 478 0.63 -21.09 -13.17
N VAL A 479 -0.52 -21.75 -13.04
CA VAL A 479 -1.83 -21.09 -12.98
C VAL A 479 -1.98 -20.38 -11.66
N VAL A 480 -1.56 -21.07 -10.59
CA VAL A 480 -1.53 -20.58 -9.22
C VAL A 480 -0.19 -20.94 -8.60
N ALA A 481 0.40 -20.01 -7.85
CA ALA A 481 1.57 -20.20 -7.01
C ALA A 481 1.50 -19.28 -5.78
N GLY A 482 1.93 -19.75 -4.63
CA GLY A 482 1.88 -19.05 -3.36
C GLY A 482 0.92 -19.74 -2.38
N PRO A 483 0.51 -19.06 -1.29
CA PRO A 483 0.78 -17.66 -0.92
C PRO A 483 2.09 -17.46 -0.13
N TYR A 484 2.99 -18.43 -0.02
CA TYR A 484 4.10 -18.49 0.94
C TYR A 484 3.57 -18.60 2.37
N ALA A 485 2.66 -19.55 2.56
CA ALA A 485 1.95 -19.75 3.82
C ALA A 485 2.91 -20.11 4.96
N THR A 486 2.63 -19.56 6.15
CA THR A 486 3.23 -20.05 7.38
C THR A 486 2.44 -21.24 7.90
N VAL A 487 3.11 -22.37 8.06
CA VAL A 487 2.53 -23.65 8.47
C VAL A 487 3.17 -24.08 9.80
N ILE A 488 2.34 -24.24 10.83
CA ILE A 488 2.78 -24.73 12.16
C ILE A 488 3.09 -26.23 12.12
N PRO A 489 3.85 -26.80 13.09
CA PRO A 489 4.07 -28.25 13.16
C PRO A 489 2.74 -29.02 13.19
N GLY A 490 2.60 -30.05 12.32
CA GLY A 490 1.38 -30.83 12.22
C GLY A 490 1.27 -31.65 10.95
N ARG A 491 0.14 -32.36 10.82
CA ARG A 491 -0.28 -33.07 9.62
C ARG A 491 -1.33 -32.26 8.89
N TYR A 492 -1.27 -32.24 7.56
CA TYR A 492 -2.07 -31.38 6.71
C TYR A 492 -2.60 -32.12 5.50
N ARG A 493 -3.79 -31.69 5.04
CA ARG A 493 -4.32 -31.95 3.71
C ARG A 493 -4.48 -30.62 2.98
N VAL A 494 -4.06 -30.61 1.71
CA VAL A 494 -4.27 -29.45 0.82
C VAL A 494 -5.25 -29.88 -0.28
N ASP A 495 -6.36 -29.20 -0.34
CA ASP A 495 -7.44 -29.43 -1.27
C ASP A 495 -7.39 -28.41 -2.41
N PHE A 496 -7.16 -28.87 -3.65
CA PHE A 496 -7.14 -28.04 -4.86
C PHE A 496 -8.46 -28.24 -5.62
N ARG A 497 -9.25 -27.18 -5.78
CA ARG A 497 -10.52 -27.23 -6.49
C ARG A 497 -10.35 -26.75 -7.91
N LEU A 498 -10.39 -27.67 -8.88
CA LEU A 498 -9.98 -27.51 -10.28
C LEU A 498 -11.13 -27.88 -11.22
N LYS A 499 -11.12 -27.25 -12.42
CA LYS A 499 -12.01 -27.57 -13.54
C LYS A 499 -11.19 -27.58 -14.82
N LEU A 500 -11.36 -28.63 -15.64
CA LEU A 500 -10.76 -28.76 -16.96
C LEU A 500 -11.86 -28.73 -18.02
N ALA A 501 -11.73 -27.84 -19.00
CA ALA A 501 -12.65 -27.72 -20.14
C ALA A 501 -11.89 -27.98 -21.46
N ASP A 502 -12.64 -28.38 -22.49
CA ASP A 502 -12.16 -28.51 -23.87
C ASP A 502 -10.95 -29.46 -24.03
N ALA A 503 -10.87 -30.49 -23.20
CA ALA A 503 -9.81 -31.51 -23.26
C ALA A 503 -10.39 -32.88 -23.63
N PRO A 504 -9.71 -33.65 -24.50
CA PRO A 504 -10.08 -35.06 -24.73
C PRO A 504 -9.76 -35.88 -23.50
N ALA A 505 -10.63 -36.86 -23.17
CA ALA A 505 -10.40 -37.80 -22.06
C ALA A 505 -9.26 -38.79 -22.40
N THR A 506 -8.03 -38.37 -22.17
CA THR A 506 -6.80 -39.14 -22.43
C THR A 506 -5.95 -39.23 -21.16
N ASP A 507 -5.02 -40.20 -21.14
CA ASP A 507 -4.05 -40.36 -20.05
C ASP A 507 -2.95 -39.25 -20.04
N GLN A 508 -3.03 -38.27 -20.94
CA GLN A 508 -2.12 -37.14 -20.95
C GLN A 508 -2.35 -36.26 -19.74
N LEU A 509 -1.25 -35.81 -19.15
CA LEU A 509 -1.31 -34.88 -18.02
C LEU A 509 -1.91 -33.53 -18.48
N ALA A 510 -2.93 -33.06 -17.76
CA ALA A 510 -3.54 -31.76 -17.94
C ALA A 510 -3.05 -30.75 -16.87
N ALA A 511 -2.86 -31.23 -15.64
CA ALA A 511 -2.40 -30.41 -14.53
C ALA A 511 -1.40 -31.17 -13.65
N ILE A 512 -0.58 -30.44 -12.94
CA ILE A 512 0.24 -30.91 -11.83
C ILE A 512 -0.08 -30.04 -10.62
N ILE A 513 -0.40 -30.66 -9.51
CA ILE A 513 -0.53 -30.00 -8.21
C ILE A 513 0.66 -30.37 -7.35
N ASP A 514 1.24 -29.40 -6.67
CA ASP A 514 2.34 -29.66 -5.75
C ASP A 514 2.36 -28.72 -4.53
N ILE A 515 3.10 -29.13 -3.51
CA ILE A 515 3.43 -28.37 -2.34
C ILE A 515 4.94 -28.16 -2.35
N PHE A 516 5.38 -26.91 -2.24
CA PHE A 516 6.76 -26.51 -2.33
C PHE A 516 7.17 -25.64 -1.14
N SER A 517 8.38 -25.83 -0.60
CA SER A 517 8.95 -24.99 0.44
C SER A 517 10.48 -25.06 0.36
N TYR A 518 11.14 -23.92 0.21
CA TYR A 518 12.62 -23.85 0.27
C TYR A 518 13.13 -24.28 1.65
N ALA A 519 12.43 -23.89 2.73
CA ALA A 519 12.78 -24.28 4.09
C ALA A 519 12.69 -25.81 4.29
N ALA A 520 11.77 -26.50 3.57
CA ALA A 520 11.67 -27.95 3.59
C ALA A 520 12.63 -28.68 2.62
N GLY A 521 13.41 -27.93 1.83
CA GLY A 521 14.36 -28.47 0.87
C GLY A 521 13.86 -28.56 -0.57
N GLY A 522 12.75 -27.91 -0.89
CA GLY A 522 12.18 -27.84 -2.24
C GLY A 522 10.78 -28.44 -2.34
N GLN A 523 10.54 -29.28 -3.35
CA GLN A 523 9.25 -29.94 -3.55
C GLN A 523 8.97 -30.95 -2.44
N VAL A 524 7.86 -30.76 -1.71
CA VAL A 524 7.45 -31.61 -0.59
C VAL A 524 6.67 -32.84 -1.10
N VAL A 525 5.64 -32.57 -1.91
CA VAL A 525 4.79 -33.60 -2.52
C VAL A 525 4.19 -33.07 -3.81
N GLN A 526 3.99 -33.96 -4.81
CA GLN A 526 3.30 -33.57 -6.06
C GLN A 526 2.41 -34.72 -6.54
N HIS A 527 1.42 -34.37 -7.38
CA HIS A 527 0.56 -35.30 -8.11
C HIS A 527 0.24 -34.75 -9.50
N GLY A 528 0.43 -35.59 -10.51
CA GLY A 528 0.02 -35.27 -11.88
C GLY A 528 -1.40 -35.75 -12.14
N ILE A 529 -2.24 -34.89 -12.69
CA ILE A 529 -3.65 -35.17 -12.96
C ILE A 529 -3.84 -35.29 -14.48
N SER A 530 -4.34 -36.44 -14.95
CA SER A 530 -4.64 -36.65 -16.36
C SER A 530 -6.01 -36.08 -16.76
N ALA A 531 -6.20 -35.85 -18.06
CA ALA A 531 -7.52 -35.46 -18.57
C ALA A 531 -8.57 -36.56 -18.38
N ALA A 532 -8.16 -37.82 -18.37
CA ALA A 532 -9.05 -38.95 -18.06
C ALA A 532 -9.57 -38.92 -16.62
N GLU A 533 -8.75 -38.49 -15.65
CA GLU A 533 -9.19 -38.32 -14.25
C GLU A 533 -10.24 -37.23 -14.09
N PHE A 534 -10.10 -36.10 -14.80
CA PHE A 534 -11.13 -35.07 -14.83
C PHE A 534 -12.43 -35.61 -15.42
N ALA A 535 -12.36 -36.28 -16.59
CA ALA A 535 -13.53 -36.85 -17.25
C ALA A 535 -14.22 -37.91 -16.39
N ALA A 536 -13.47 -38.73 -15.65
CA ALA A 536 -14.03 -39.72 -14.74
C ALA A 536 -14.78 -39.06 -13.56
N ARG A 537 -14.27 -37.92 -13.04
CA ARG A 537 -14.95 -37.16 -11.99
C ARG A 537 -16.17 -36.42 -12.52
N ASP A 538 -16.11 -35.86 -13.75
CA ASP A 538 -17.28 -35.28 -14.43
C ASP A 538 -18.42 -36.28 -14.59
N ALA A 539 -18.09 -37.52 -14.96
CA ALA A 539 -19.07 -38.58 -15.12
C ALA A 539 -19.68 -39.06 -13.78
N ALA A 540 -18.94 -38.94 -12.67
CA ALA A 540 -19.39 -39.32 -11.34
C ALA A 540 -20.16 -38.22 -10.61
N ALA A 541 -19.91 -36.95 -10.96
CA ALA A 541 -20.49 -35.77 -10.29
C ALA A 541 -21.79 -35.35 -10.99
N SER A 542 -22.90 -35.32 -10.25
CA SER A 542 -24.19 -34.85 -10.75
C SER A 542 -24.24 -33.31 -10.84
N GLY A 543 -23.46 -32.73 -11.78
CA GLY A 543 -23.56 -31.29 -12.14
C GLY A 543 -22.60 -30.32 -11.45
N GLU A 544 -21.63 -30.80 -10.66
CA GLU A 544 -20.58 -29.96 -10.10
C GLU A 544 -19.45 -29.78 -11.11
N PRO A 545 -19.15 -28.53 -11.57
CA PRO A 545 -18.15 -28.32 -12.61
C PRO A 545 -16.71 -28.29 -12.09
N TYR A 546 -16.50 -28.20 -10.76
CA TYR A 546 -15.19 -28.23 -10.11
C TYR A 546 -14.98 -29.47 -9.30
N HIS A 547 -13.79 -30.06 -9.41
CA HIS A 547 -13.40 -31.26 -8.68
C HIS A 547 -12.27 -30.95 -7.70
N THR A 548 -12.32 -31.61 -6.52
CA THR A 548 -11.28 -31.46 -5.50
C THR A 548 -10.25 -32.58 -5.64
N PHE A 549 -8.98 -32.17 -5.74
CA PHE A 549 -7.81 -33.06 -5.70
C PHE A 549 -7.01 -32.72 -4.46
N SER A 550 -6.59 -33.73 -3.70
CA SER A 550 -5.98 -33.53 -2.39
C SER A 550 -4.56 -34.08 -2.33
N LEU A 551 -3.67 -33.36 -1.62
CA LEU A 551 -2.35 -33.80 -1.22
C LEU A 551 -2.25 -33.80 0.30
N GLU A 552 -1.53 -34.74 0.89
CA GLU A 552 -1.23 -34.75 2.32
C GLU A 552 0.27 -34.57 2.54
N PHE A 553 0.64 -33.84 3.59
CA PHE A 553 2.01 -33.67 4.05
C PHE A 553 2.06 -33.47 5.56
N GLN A 554 3.27 -33.53 6.14
CA GLN A 554 3.49 -33.22 7.55
C GLN A 554 4.79 -32.44 7.72
N THR A 555 4.83 -31.65 8.80
CA THR A 555 6.04 -30.93 9.22
C THR A 555 6.18 -31.00 10.74
N ASP A 556 7.39 -31.16 11.22
CA ASP A 556 7.76 -31.15 12.64
C ASP A 556 8.24 -29.77 13.12
N ARG A 557 8.31 -28.81 12.21
CA ARG A 557 8.74 -27.43 12.45
C ARG A 557 7.86 -26.43 11.76
N LEU A 558 7.93 -25.18 12.18
CA LEU A 558 7.30 -24.06 11.50
C LEU A 558 7.97 -23.85 10.13
N LEU A 559 7.16 -23.80 9.08
CA LEU A 559 7.56 -23.43 7.72
C LEU A 559 6.88 -22.12 7.36
N ASN A 560 7.61 -21.18 6.77
CA ASN A 560 7.13 -19.81 6.49
C ASN A 560 7.10 -19.45 5.00
N ASP A 561 7.32 -20.43 4.14
CA ASP A 561 7.47 -20.26 2.69
C ASP A 561 6.74 -21.33 1.88
N VAL A 562 5.64 -21.88 2.43
CA VAL A 562 4.92 -22.97 1.78
C VAL A 562 4.09 -22.43 0.62
N GLU A 563 4.40 -22.89 -0.57
CA GLU A 563 3.65 -22.61 -1.79
C GLU A 563 2.75 -23.79 -2.15
N PHE A 564 1.52 -23.48 -2.50
CA PHE A 564 0.59 -24.41 -3.13
C PHE A 564 0.52 -24.05 -4.61
N ARG A 565 0.96 -24.97 -5.49
CA ARG A 565 1.07 -24.67 -6.92
C ARG A 565 0.16 -25.55 -7.74
N VAL A 566 -0.45 -24.94 -8.75
CA VAL A 566 -1.19 -25.62 -9.82
C VAL A 566 -0.53 -25.28 -11.14
N LEU A 567 0.04 -26.26 -11.79
CA LEU A 567 0.79 -26.11 -13.02
C LEU A 567 -0.01 -26.71 -14.18
N HIS A 568 -0.22 -25.94 -15.25
CA HIS A 568 -0.94 -26.35 -16.45
C HIS A 568 0.02 -26.84 -17.53
N THR A 569 -0.26 -28.00 -18.12
CA THR A 569 0.56 -28.59 -19.18
C THR A 569 0.16 -28.11 -20.59
N GLY A 570 -0.88 -27.29 -20.70
CA GLY A 570 -1.39 -26.75 -21.96
C GLY A 570 -2.55 -27.53 -22.57
N LEU A 571 -2.96 -28.66 -21.99
CA LEU A 571 -4.06 -29.51 -22.48
C LEU A 571 -5.40 -28.98 -21.95
N GLY A 572 -6.27 -28.51 -22.83
CA GLY A 572 -7.56 -27.92 -22.48
C GLY A 572 -7.45 -26.58 -21.80
N ALA A 573 -8.54 -26.06 -21.26
CA ALA A 573 -8.58 -24.85 -20.45
C ALA A 573 -8.70 -25.24 -18.97
N LEU A 574 -7.69 -24.87 -18.16
CA LEU A 574 -7.62 -25.21 -16.74
C LEU A 574 -8.04 -24.02 -15.89
N ALA A 575 -9.09 -24.18 -15.11
CA ALA A 575 -9.56 -23.21 -14.14
C ALA A 575 -9.28 -23.69 -12.71
N VAL A 576 -8.79 -22.78 -11.87
CA VAL A 576 -8.55 -23.00 -10.45
C VAL A 576 -9.49 -22.09 -9.67
N ASP A 577 -10.34 -22.67 -8.83
CA ASP A 577 -11.28 -21.94 -7.96
C ASP A 577 -10.59 -21.51 -6.67
N ARG A 578 -10.09 -22.49 -5.90
CA ARG A 578 -9.43 -22.26 -4.62
C ARG A 578 -8.44 -23.35 -4.25
N VAL A 579 -7.58 -23.02 -3.30
CA VAL A 579 -6.72 -23.97 -2.58
C VAL A 579 -7.01 -23.86 -1.09
N ALA A 580 -7.31 -24.97 -0.43
CA ALA A 580 -7.61 -25.02 0.99
C ALA A 580 -6.57 -25.86 1.74
N LEU A 581 -5.88 -25.26 2.71
CA LEU A 581 -5.05 -25.95 3.69
C LEU A 581 -5.94 -26.38 4.86
N VAL A 582 -5.84 -27.64 5.27
CA VAL A 582 -6.63 -28.22 6.37
C VAL A 582 -5.68 -28.90 7.35
N TYR A 583 -5.65 -28.46 8.58
CA TYR A 583 -4.90 -29.07 9.67
C TYR A 583 -5.59 -30.36 10.13
N LEU A 584 -4.85 -31.46 10.18
CA LEU A 584 -5.36 -32.79 10.52
C LEU A 584 -5.00 -33.23 11.95
N GLY A 585 -4.13 -32.47 12.64
CA GLY A 585 -3.67 -32.80 14.00
C GLY A 585 -2.16 -32.72 14.14
N ALA A 586 -1.66 -32.95 15.35
CA ALA A 586 -0.23 -32.94 15.63
C ALA A 586 0.49 -34.13 14.97
N VAL A 587 1.80 -34.01 14.77
CA VAL A 587 2.63 -35.13 14.28
C VAL A 587 2.73 -36.18 15.39
N GLY A 588 2.24 -37.39 15.12
CA GLY A 588 2.31 -38.51 16.07
C GLY A 588 1.00 -38.80 16.82
N GLU A 589 -0.05 -38.03 16.62
CA GLU A 589 -1.43 -38.36 16.96
C GLU A 589 -2.06 -39.06 15.71
#